data_e8fcd6b69333986bbbec9d62b2d1a0ba
#
_entry.id   e8fcd6b69333986bbbec9d62b2d1a0ba
#
_cell.length_a   1.000
_cell.length_b   1.000
_cell.length_c   1.000
_cell.angle_alpha   90.00
_cell.angle_beta   90.00
_cell.angle_gamma   90.00
#
_symmetry.space_group_name_H-M   'P 1'
#
loop_
_entity.id
_entity.type
_entity.pdbx_description
1 polymer ?
#
loop_
_entity_poly.entity_id
_entity_poly.type
_entity_poly.pdbx_seq_one_letter_code
_entity_poly.pdbx_strand_id
1 'polypeptide(L)'
;MPKLVARLFIAIVVNSLSFAQGFWGNEFPERKIKYDPKKYVCYRTTNAVILDGKITEKAWESAPWTDSFVDIEGDLKPNPYHDTRVKMLWDENYFYFAALIEEPHVWATITERDEVIFKDNDFEIFLDPDGDTHNYYEIEVNALETEWDLILLKPYHDEDKVVIDSWDIPGLITQVHVDGTLNDPSDKDKSWSIEIAVPWRAFISNYRSNSPPEEGEQWKVNFSRVHWETDIVNGKYVKTNTPEFNWVWSPQGLIYMHMPDLWGLVQFTELPPENSQVQFRESNLDKIKWALRQLYIRQRNYYFKNEKYTASIQALDLRKAPAKGIPWPPKIVVTPSGWEASLNWNDQKVIIRKDGKVWAE
;
A
#
# COMPACT_ATOMS: atom_id res chain seq x y z
N MET A 1 3.08 -45.56 59.12
CA MET A 1 4.00 -44.68 58.35
C MET A 1 3.65 -44.79 56.85
N PRO A 2 2.97 -43.78 56.24
CA PRO A 2 2.72 -43.81 54.84
C PRO A 2 3.88 -43.16 54.09
N LYS A 3 4.34 -43.81 53.02
CA LYS A 3 5.38 -43.34 52.10
C LYS A 3 4.83 -42.23 51.20
N LEU A 4 5.41 -41.05 51.32
CA LEU A 4 5.16 -39.89 50.46
C LEU A 4 5.86 -40.16 49.11
N VAL A 5 5.08 -40.30 48.04
CA VAL A 5 5.61 -40.38 46.68
C VAL A 5 5.58 -38.97 46.10
N ALA A 6 6.74 -38.33 46.05
CA ALA A 6 6.92 -37.04 45.36
C ALA A 6 6.83 -37.26 43.84
N ARG A 7 5.77 -36.77 43.19
CA ARG A 7 5.70 -36.66 41.73
C ARG A 7 6.44 -35.40 41.27
N LEU A 8 7.58 -35.63 40.65
CA LEU A 8 8.36 -34.60 39.99
C LEU A 8 7.61 -34.19 38.68
N PHE A 9 7.01 -33.02 38.65
CA PHE A 9 6.52 -32.42 37.41
C PHE A 9 7.71 -31.77 36.69
N ILE A 10 8.20 -32.39 35.67
CA ILE A 10 9.12 -31.76 34.70
C ILE A 10 8.27 -30.88 33.78
N ALA A 11 8.27 -29.58 34.06
CA ALA A 11 7.76 -28.60 33.11
C ALA A 11 8.73 -28.50 31.95
N ILE A 12 8.36 -29.11 30.84
CA ILE A 12 9.05 -28.87 29.55
C ILE A 12 8.66 -27.46 29.10
N VAL A 13 9.54 -26.50 29.37
CA VAL A 13 9.46 -25.18 28.73
C VAL A 13 9.85 -25.39 27.26
N VAL A 14 8.85 -25.58 26.43
CA VAL A 14 9.03 -25.45 24.97
C VAL A 14 9.27 -23.97 24.71
N ASN A 15 10.54 -23.58 24.64
CA ASN A 15 10.91 -22.31 24.00
C ASN A 15 10.50 -22.41 22.54
N SER A 16 9.30 -21.93 22.23
CA SER A 16 8.91 -21.62 20.87
C SER A 16 9.79 -20.43 20.43
N LEU A 17 10.92 -20.73 19.82
CA LEU A 17 11.59 -19.79 18.92
C LEU A 17 10.58 -19.49 17.82
N SER A 18 9.75 -18.47 18.02
CA SER A 18 8.99 -17.85 16.95
C SER A 18 10.00 -17.19 16.04
N PHE A 19 10.53 -17.96 15.09
CA PHE A 19 11.01 -17.35 13.87
C PHE A 19 9.79 -16.62 13.32
N ALA A 20 9.92 -15.34 13.07
CA ALA A 20 8.92 -14.57 12.36
C ALA A 20 8.76 -15.21 10.96
N GLN A 21 7.95 -16.25 10.85
CA GLN A 21 7.47 -16.72 9.57
C GLN A 21 6.66 -15.57 9.00
N GLY A 22 6.99 -15.12 7.80
CA GLY A 22 6.15 -14.17 7.09
C GLY A 22 4.71 -14.70 7.04
N PHE A 23 3.75 -13.80 6.83
CA PHE A 23 2.31 -14.07 6.87
C PHE A 23 1.87 -15.34 6.12
N TRP A 24 2.58 -15.73 5.04
CA TRP A 24 2.38 -16.97 4.28
C TRP A 24 3.46 -18.03 4.50
N GLY A 25 4.29 -17.92 5.53
CA GLY A 25 5.44 -18.80 5.71
C GLY A 25 6.53 -18.55 4.65
N ASN A 26 7.13 -19.62 4.17
CA ASN A 26 8.27 -19.54 3.26
C ASN A 26 7.89 -19.57 1.77
N GLU A 27 6.66 -19.94 1.42
CA GLU A 27 6.16 -20.00 0.05
C GLU A 27 5.19 -18.85 -0.21
N PHE A 28 5.46 -18.03 -1.20
CA PHE A 28 4.62 -16.91 -1.58
C PHE A 28 3.46 -17.41 -2.44
N PRO A 29 2.19 -17.09 -2.11
CA PRO A 29 1.05 -17.55 -2.88
C PRO A 29 1.01 -16.89 -4.27
N GLU A 30 0.45 -17.60 -5.23
CA GLU A 30 0.18 -17.03 -6.55
C GLU A 30 -1.00 -16.09 -6.49
N ARG A 31 -0.83 -14.91 -7.08
CA ARG A 31 -1.91 -13.96 -7.26
C ARG A 31 -2.91 -14.45 -8.31
N LYS A 32 -4.19 -14.31 -8.00
CA LYS A 32 -5.29 -14.80 -8.87
C LYS A 32 -5.87 -13.72 -9.76
N ILE A 33 -5.43 -12.47 -9.62
CA ILE A 33 -5.87 -11.35 -10.45
C ILE A 33 -4.87 -11.05 -11.56
N LYS A 34 -5.37 -10.45 -12.65
CA LYS A 34 -4.53 -9.96 -13.75
C LYS A 34 -3.82 -8.68 -13.31
N TYR A 35 -2.68 -8.42 -13.96
CA TYR A 35 -2.03 -7.13 -13.85
C TYR A 35 -2.85 -6.04 -14.56
N ASP A 36 -3.56 -5.26 -13.80
CA ASP A 36 -4.36 -4.13 -14.27
C ASP A 36 -4.49 -3.08 -13.15
N PRO A 37 -3.38 -2.40 -12.81
CA PRO A 37 -3.38 -1.39 -11.76
C PRO A 37 -4.30 -0.24 -12.15
N LYS A 38 -4.99 0.33 -11.17
CA LYS A 38 -5.80 1.54 -11.34
C LYS A 38 -4.92 2.70 -11.78
N LYS A 39 -5.53 3.70 -12.41
CA LYS A 39 -4.84 4.85 -13.02
C LYS A 39 -5.53 6.14 -12.65
N TYR A 40 -4.73 7.16 -12.39
CA TYR A 40 -5.21 8.48 -12.07
C TYR A 40 -4.32 9.55 -12.70
N VAL A 41 -4.90 10.63 -13.19
CA VAL A 41 -4.16 11.84 -13.60
C VAL A 41 -4.29 12.86 -12.49
N CYS A 42 -3.18 13.18 -11.85
CA CYS A 42 -3.11 14.16 -10.77
C CYS A 42 -2.74 15.53 -11.33
N TYR A 43 -3.68 16.46 -11.21
CA TYR A 43 -3.56 17.80 -11.76
C TYR A 43 -2.90 18.76 -10.77
N ARG A 44 -2.19 19.75 -11.30
CA ARG A 44 -1.66 20.84 -10.49
C ARG A 44 -2.75 21.87 -10.20
N THR A 45 -3.02 22.14 -8.92
CA THR A 45 -3.96 23.17 -8.53
C THR A 45 -3.30 24.55 -8.49
N THR A 46 -4.03 25.56 -8.94
CA THR A 46 -3.71 26.98 -8.73
C THR A 46 -4.62 27.63 -7.68
N ASN A 47 -5.65 26.93 -7.23
CA ASN A 47 -6.54 27.35 -6.18
C ASN A 47 -5.97 26.92 -4.82
N ALA A 48 -6.14 27.75 -3.80
CA ALA A 48 -5.73 27.39 -2.46
C ALA A 48 -6.53 26.16 -1.98
N VAL A 49 -5.83 25.22 -1.35
CA VAL A 49 -6.42 24.11 -0.59
C VAL A 49 -6.36 24.51 0.87
N ILE A 50 -7.53 24.64 1.49
CA ILE A 50 -7.66 24.93 2.92
C ILE A 50 -8.04 23.62 3.58
N LEU A 51 -7.14 23.05 4.35
CA LEU A 51 -7.37 21.76 4.99
C LEU A 51 -8.25 21.97 6.23
N ASP A 52 -9.50 21.58 6.15
CA ASP A 52 -10.46 21.60 7.29
C ASP A 52 -11.23 20.26 7.41
N GLY A 53 -10.80 19.26 6.66
CA GLY A 53 -11.40 17.92 6.58
C GLY A 53 -12.63 17.86 5.68
N LYS A 54 -13.12 18.97 5.14
CA LYS A 54 -14.30 19.03 4.26
C LYS A 54 -13.84 19.20 2.82
N ILE A 55 -14.32 18.39 1.92
CA ILE A 55 -13.94 18.42 0.50
C ILE A 55 -14.84 19.43 -0.24
N THR A 56 -14.81 20.69 0.18
CA THR A 56 -15.71 21.75 -0.32
C THR A 56 -14.99 22.88 -1.06
N GLU A 57 -13.66 22.91 -1.02
CA GLU A 57 -12.87 23.92 -1.69
C GLU A 57 -13.00 23.83 -3.20
N LYS A 58 -12.94 25.01 -3.82
CA LYS A 58 -12.94 25.12 -5.27
C LYS A 58 -11.85 24.26 -5.95
N ALA A 59 -10.73 24.08 -5.29
CA ALA A 59 -9.66 23.20 -5.77
C ALA A 59 -10.17 21.77 -6.02
N TRP A 60 -11.02 21.25 -5.12
CA TRP A 60 -11.54 19.90 -5.21
C TRP A 60 -12.72 19.73 -6.18
N GLU A 61 -13.45 20.81 -6.52
CA GLU A 61 -14.63 20.71 -7.41
C GLU A 61 -14.29 20.05 -8.75
N SER A 62 -13.17 20.45 -9.36
CA SER A 62 -12.75 19.99 -10.69
C SER A 62 -11.83 18.77 -10.64
N ALA A 63 -11.28 18.42 -9.49
CA ALA A 63 -10.45 17.23 -9.34
C ALA A 63 -11.29 15.96 -9.53
N PRO A 64 -10.86 15.01 -10.38
CA PRO A 64 -11.61 13.77 -10.57
C PRO A 64 -11.58 12.90 -9.31
N TRP A 65 -12.66 12.17 -9.06
CA TRP A 65 -12.65 11.09 -8.09
C TRP A 65 -11.92 9.86 -8.67
N THR A 66 -11.29 9.09 -7.80
CA THR A 66 -10.91 7.71 -8.13
C THR A 66 -12.17 6.86 -8.37
N ASP A 67 -12.00 5.67 -8.94
CA ASP A 67 -13.03 4.64 -8.81
C ASP A 67 -13.28 4.35 -7.31
N SER A 68 -14.49 3.87 -6.99
CA SER A 68 -14.80 3.35 -5.66
C SER A 68 -13.84 2.22 -5.29
N PHE A 69 -13.53 2.12 -4.01
CA PHE A 69 -12.69 1.03 -3.50
C PHE A 69 -13.35 -0.32 -3.71
N VAL A 70 -12.52 -1.33 -3.84
CA VAL A 70 -12.89 -2.74 -3.94
C VAL A 70 -12.20 -3.53 -2.82
N ASP A 71 -12.61 -4.77 -2.60
CA ASP A 71 -11.87 -5.65 -1.68
C ASP A 71 -10.41 -5.81 -2.16
N ILE A 72 -9.47 -5.93 -1.24
CA ILE A 72 -8.04 -6.09 -1.55
C ILE A 72 -7.76 -7.31 -2.43
N GLU A 73 -8.57 -8.35 -2.35
CA GLU A 73 -8.51 -9.52 -3.23
C GLU A 73 -9.19 -9.29 -4.60
N GLY A 74 -9.80 -8.12 -4.82
CA GLY A 74 -10.50 -7.76 -6.07
C GLY A 74 -11.75 -8.60 -6.28
N ASP A 75 -12.04 -8.96 -7.53
CA ASP A 75 -13.24 -9.72 -7.94
C ASP A 75 -13.36 -11.11 -7.29
N LEU A 76 -12.42 -11.52 -6.47
CA LEU A 76 -12.51 -12.76 -5.69
C LEU A 76 -13.41 -12.61 -4.47
N LYS A 77 -13.76 -11.40 -4.10
CA LYS A 77 -14.61 -11.03 -2.96
C LYS A 77 -15.74 -10.11 -3.39
N PRO A 78 -16.83 -10.03 -2.59
CA PRO A 78 -17.88 -9.04 -2.80
C PRO A 78 -17.33 -7.61 -2.76
N ASN A 79 -17.96 -6.70 -3.48
CA ASN A 79 -17.66 -5.27 -3.36
C ASN A 79 -17.95 -4.76 -1.93
N PRO A 80 -17.24 -3.75 -1.46
CA PRO A 80 -17.56 -3.02 -0.24
C PRO A 80 -19.04 -2.59 -0.22
N TYR A 81 -19.65 -2.65 0.94
CA TYR A 81 -21.02 -2.18 1.14
C TYR A 81 -21.11 -0.70 1.57
N HIS A 82 -19.96 -0.07 1.81
CA HIS A 82 -19.79 1.37 2.03
C HIS A 82 -18.80 1.91 1.02
N ASP A 83 -19.15 3.04 0.40
CA ASP A 83 -18.32 3.66 -0.63
C ASP A 83 -17.11 4.39 -0.01
N THR A 84 -15.99 4.33 -0.68
CA THR A 84 -14.80 5.12 -0.38
C THR A 84 -14.15 5.54 -1.69
N ARG A 85 -13.83 6.83 -1.81
CA ARG A 85 -13.18 7.41 -2.99
C ARG A 85 -12.22 8.50 -2.58
N VAL A 86 -11.24 8.75 -3.42
CA VAL A 86 -10.18 9.72 -3.18
C VAL A 86 -10.07 10.70 -4.34
N LYS A 87 -9.72 11.93 -4.05
CA LYS A 87 -9.23 12.93 -5.01
C LYS A 87 -7.77 13.22 -4.71
N MET A 88 -7.00 13.52 -5.74
CA MET A 88 -5.61 13.95 -5.61
C MET A 88 -5.37 15.22 -6.40
N LEU A 89 -4.63 16.14 -5.81
CA LEU A 89 -4.11 17.36 -6.43
C LEU A 89 -2.68 17.59 -5.95
N TRP A 90 -1.97 18.49 -6.60
CA TRP A 90 -0.66 18.90 -6.17
C TRP A 90 -0.39 20.38 -6.48
N ASP A 91 0.57 20.97 -5.76
CA ASP A 91 1.13 22.27 -6.04
C ASP A 91 2.66 22.28 -5.86
N GLU A 92 3.27 23.43 -5.77
CA GLU A 92 4.72 23.58 -5.58
C GLU A 92 5.22 23.06 -4.23
N ASN A 93 4.34 22.90 -3.24
CA ASN A 93 4.72 22.59 -1.87
C ASN A 93 4.27 21.21 -1.43
N TYR A 94 3.10 20.76 -1.91
CA TYR A 94 2.43 19.58 -1.36
C TYR A 94 1.80 18.68 -2.43
N PHE A 95 1.74 17.41 -2.10
CA PHE A 95 0.83 16.45 -2.67
C PHE A 95 -0.40 16.35 -1.76
N TYR A 96 -1.58 16.65 -2.30
CA TYR A 96 -2.84 16.70 -1.57
C TYR A 96 -3.70 15.48 -1.85
N PHE A 97 -4.34 14.98 -0.81
CA PHE A 97 -5.32 13.90 -0.86
C PHE A 97 -6.58 14.33 -0.14
N ALA A 98 -7.74 13.99 -0.70
CA ALA A 98 -9.03 14.15 -0.06
C ALA A 98 -9.83 12.86 -0.22
N ALA A 99 -10.14 12.20 0.88
CA ALA A 99 -10.92 10.96 0.90
C ALA A 99 -12.31 11.19 1.50
N LEU A 100 -13.33 10.65 0.83
CA LEU A 100 -14.69 10.57 1.35
C LEU A 100 -15.01 9.11 1.66
N ILE A 101 -15.40 8.84 2.90
CA ILE A 101 -15.55 7.51 3.46
C ILE A 101 -16.97 7.39 4.03
N GLU A 102 -17.84 6.68 3.31
CA GLU A 102 -19.19 6.37 3.81
C GLU A 102 -19.09 5.47 5.03
N GLU A 103 -19.65 5.90 6.16
CA GLU A 103 -19.60 5.16 7.42
C GLU A 103 -20.79 5.53 8.30
N PRO A 104 -21.75 4.61 8.50
CA PRO A 104 -22.92 4.87 9.33
C PRO A 104 -22.65 4.83 10.83
N HIS A 105 -21.45 4.41 11.23
CA HIS A 105 -21.02 4.30 12.61
C HIS A 105 -19.57 4.71 12.74
N VAL A 106 -19.33 6.03 12.77
CA VAL A 106 -17.96 6.57 12.87
C VAL A 106 -17.45 6.39 14.28
N TRP A 107 -16.40 5.61 14.41
CA TRP A 107 -15.75 5.36 15.68
C TRP A 107 -14.23 5.27 15.55
N ALA A 108 -13.52 5.66 16.62
CA ALA A 108 -12.11 5.45 16.79
C ALA A 108 -11.76 5.47 18.29
N THR A 109 -10.68 4.81 18.67
CA THR A 109 -10.27 4.68 20.07
C THR A 109 -8.80 5.00 20.29
N ILE A 110 -7.96 4.94 19.27
CA ILE A 110 -6.52 5.18 19.36
C ILE A 110 -6.26 6.67 19.30
N THR A 111 -5.57 7.19 20.32
CA THR A 111 -5.27 8.62 20.51
C THR A 111 -3.78 8.92 20.54
N GLU A 112 -2.94 7.93 20.66
CA GLU A 112 -1.49 8.10 20.73
C GLU A 112 -0.91 7.98 19.31
N ARG A 113 -0.10 8.96 18.90
CA ARG A 113 0.64 8.93 17.63
C ARG A 113 1.57 7.72 17.59
N ASP A 114 1.79 7.17 16.40
CA ASP A 114 2.64 6.00 16.12
C ASP A 114 2.18 4.68 16.77
N GLU A 115 0.97 4.65 17.29
CA GLU A 115 0.30 3.39 17.58
C GLU A 115 -0.21 2.74 16.30
N VAL A 116 -0.49 1.45 16.34
CA VAL A 116 -0.97 0.68 15.20
C VAL A 116 -2.42 1.06 14.89
N ILE A 117 -2.61 2.03 13.99
CA ILE A 117 -3.88 2.73 13.71
C ILE A 117 -4.90 1.79 13.06
N PHE A 118 -4.49 0.85 12.20
CA PHE A 118 -5.42 -0.09 11.55
C PHE A 118 -6.18 -1.00 12.54
N LYS A 119 -5.90 -0.92 13.83
CA LYS A 119 -6.76 -1.52 14.84
C LYS A 119 -8.06 -0.76 15.07
N ASP A 120 -8.18 0.47 14.60
CA ASP A 120 -9.45 1.19 14.44
C ASP A 120 -9.93 1.09 12.98
N ASN A 121 -11.08 1.68 12.67
CA ASN A 121 -11.39 2.04 11.29
C ASN A 121 -10.48 3.19 10.90
N ASP A 122 -9.82 3.09 9.76
CA ASP A 122 -8.85 4.08 9.33
C ASP A 122 -8.85 4.30 7.80
N PHE A 123 -8.02 5.23 7.40
CA PHE A 123 -7.68 5.50 6.01
C PHE A 123 -6.16 5.52 5.87
N GLU A 124 -5.66 4.79 4.89
CA GLU A 124 -4.24 4.59 4.66
C GLU A 124 -3.82 5.07 3.27
N ILE A 125 -2.63 5.65 3.18
CA ILE A 125 -1.98 6.07 1.93
C ILE A 125 -0.63 5.37 1.81
N PHE A 126 -0.37 4.77 0.65
CA PHE A 126 0.89 4.12 0.31
C PHE A 126 1.51 4.80 -0.90
N LEU A 127 2.78 5.19 -0.81
CA LEU A 127 3.47 6.00 -1.82
C LEU A 127 4.85 5.40 -2.13
N ASP A 128 5.05 4.96 -3.38
CA ASP A 128 6.35 4.51 -3.91
C ASP A 128 6.69 5.35 -5.15
N PRO A 129 7.42 6.48 -4.95
CA PRO A 129 7.61 7.49 -5.96
C PRO A 129 8.42 7.05 -7.19
N ASP A 130 9.39 6.16 -7.06
CA ASP A 130 10.20 5.66 -8.19
C ASP A 130 9.76 4.27 -8.66
N GLY A 131 8.78 3.68 -7.98
CA GLY A 131 8.19 2.40 -8.33
C GLY A 131 9.22 1.27 -8.33
N ASP A 132 10.21 1.33 -7.43
CA ASP A 132 11.25 0.32 -7.32
C ASP A 132 10.96 -0.73 -6.24
N THR A 133 9.84 -0.57 -5.53
CA THR A 133 9.32 -1.41 -4.43
C THR A 133 10.06 -1.25 -3.10
N HIS A 134 10.99 -0.32 -3.01
CA HIS A 134 11.79 -0.06 -1.81
C HIS A 134 11.64 1.39 -1.38
N ASN A 135 11.91 1.67 -0.10
CA ASN A 135 11.88 3.01 0.48
C ASN A 135 10.56 3.73 0.23
N TYR A 136 9.45 3.02 0.34
CA TYR A 136 8.12 3.58 0.19
C TYR A 136 7.55 4.06 1.52
N TYR A 137 6.52 4.87 1.44
CA TYR A 137 5.91 5.57 2.56
C TYR A 137 4.51 5.04 2.82
N GLU A 138 4.13 5.03 4.08
CA GLU A 138 2.81 4.69 4.56
C GLU A 138 2.33 5.76 5.54
N ILE A 139 1.07 6.12 5.46
CA ILE A 139 0.41 7.07 6.36
C ILE A 139 -0.94 6.46 6.71
N GLU A 140 -1.20 6.23 7.98
CA GLU A 140 -2.48 5.76 8.50
C GLU A 140 -3.11 6.85 9.37
N VAL A 141 -4.42 7.09 9.24
CA VAL A 141 -5.14 8.08 10.03
C VAL A 141 -6.53 7.56 10.37
N ASN A 142 -6.92 7.63 11.64
CA ASN A 142 -8.27 7.29 12.09
C ASN A 142 -9.19 8.51 12.17
N ALA A 143 -10.47 8.31 12.53
CA ALA A 143 -11.45 9.38 12.62
C ALA A 143 -11.23 10.35 13.80
N LEU A 144 -10.30 10.06 14.71
CA LEU A 144 -9.81 10.97 15.76
C LEU A 144 -8.65 11.85 15.30
N GLU A 145 -8.25 11.75 14.02
CA GLU A 145 -7.07 12.45 13.47
C GLU A 145 -5.75 11.98 14.11
N THR A 146 -5.74 10.75 14.64
CA THR A 146 -4.50 10.13 15.12
C THR A 146 -3.75 9.56 13.95
N GLU A 147 -2.47 9.87 13.85
CA GLU A 147 -1.59 9.57 12.72
C GLU A 147 -0.56 8.49 13.09
N TRP A 148 -0.24 7.66 12.12
CA TRP A 148 0.95 6.84 12.08
C TRP A 148 1.58 6.94 10.70
N ASP A 149 2.81 7.45 10.61
CA ASP A 149 3.55 7.58 9.35
C ASP A 149 4.91 6.89 9.46
N LEU A 150 5.27 6.14 8.44
CA LEU A 150 6.45 5.29 8.47
C LEU A 150 7.11 5.16 7.09
N ILE A 151 8.39 4.80 7.10
CA ILE A 151 9.14 4.39 5.91
C ILE A 151 9.39 2.89 5.96
N LEU A 152 9.05 2.19 4.89
CA LEU A 152 9.41 0.79 4.68
C LEU A 152 10.58 0.72 3.69
N LEU A 153 11.75 0.29 4.16
CA LEU A 153 12.91 0.11 3.30
C LEU A 153 12.71 -1.01 2.29
N LYS A 154 11.82 -1.94 2.57
CA LYS A 154 11.31 -2.98 1.67
C LYS A 154 10.01 -3.58 2.21
N PRO A 155 9.23 -4.26 1.35
CA PRO A 155 8.00 -4.93 1.77
C PRO A 155 8.22 -5.89 2.93
N TYR A 156 7.26 -5.98 3.85
CA TYR A 156 7.35 -6.89 5.01
C TYR A 156 7.54 -8.36 4.65
N HIS A 157 7.11 -8.78 3.47
CA HIS A 157 7.28 -10.16 3.00
C HIS A 157 8.67 -10.44 2.40
N ASP A 158 9.45 -9.43 2.14
CA ASP A 158 10.82 -9.58 1.67
C ASP A 158 11.74 -9.96 2.83
N GLU A 159 12.88 -10.58 2.52
CA GLU A 159 13.85 -10.96 3.55
C GLU A 159 14.39 -9.73 4.29
N ASP A 160 14.72 -9.90 5.57
CA ASP A 160 15.29 -8.83 6.41
C ASP A 160 14.36 -7.60 6.48
N LYS A 161 13.16 -7.80 6.98
CA LYS A 161 12.19 -6.77 7.27
C LYS A 161 12.83 -5.54 7.90
N VAL A 162 12.74 -4.39 7.24
CA VAL A 162 13.22 -3.12 7.76
C VAL A 162 12.14 -2.08 7.56
N VAL A 163 11.59 -1.61 8.68
CA VAL A 163 10.66 -0.51 8.77
C VAL A 163 11.20 0.50 9.76
N ILE A 164 11.01 1.77 9.51
CA ILE A 164 11.26 2.85 10.45
C ILE A 164 9.88 3.39 10.83
N ASP A 165 9.35 2.81 11.89
CA ASP A 165 8.00 3.04 12.41
C ASP A 165 7.88 4.29 13.29
N SER A 166 9.00 4.86 13.68
CA SER A 166 9.11 6.11 14.42
C SER A 166 9.57 7.27 13.54
N TRP A 167 9.38 7.17 12.21
CA TRP A 167 9.72 8.25 11.31
C TRP A 167 8.51 9.14 11.09
N ASP A 168 8.68 10.42 11.38
CA ASP A 168 7.65 11.42 11.16
C ASP A 168 7.86 12.14 9.82
N ILE A 169 6.80 12.40 9.08
CA ILE A 169 6.80 13.28 7.91
C ILE A 169 6.86 14.74 8.35
N PRO A 170 7.98 15.44 8.18
CA PRO A 170 8.10 16.80 8.68
C PRO A 170 7.16 17.75 7.91
N GLY A 171 6.10 18.20 8.58
CA GLY A 171 5.09 19.12 8.01
C GLY A 171 3.98 18.40 7.27
N LEU A 172 3.72 17.14 7.56
CA LEU A 172 2.45 16.50 7.27
C LEU A 172 1.31 17.32 7.89
N ILE A 173 0.22 17.46 7.17
CA ILE A 173 -1.00 18.09 7.67
C ILE A 173 -2.14 17.13 7.38
N THR A 174 -2.89 16.77 8.40
CA THR A 174 -4.11 15.98 8.31
C THR A 174 -5.26 16.76 8.91
N GLN A 175 -6.44 16.60 8.35
CA GLN A 175 -7.65 17.18 8.93
C GLN A 175 -8.83 16.26 8.65
N VAL A 176 -9.59 15.95 9.69
CA VAL A 176 -10.74 15.06 9.64
C VAL A 176 -12.04 15.82 9.89
N HIS A 177 -13.07 15.51 9.14
CA HIS A 177 -14.43 15.97 9.39
C HIS A 177 -15.41 14.79 9.44
N VAL A 178 -16.29 14.77 10.44
CA VAL A 178 -17.35 13.74 10.57
C VAL A 178 -18.71 14.40 10.23
N ASP A 179 -19.40 13.88 9.20
CA ASP A 179 -20.80 14.21 8.93
C ASP A 179 -21.71 13.31 9.76
N GLY A 180 -21.74 13.56 11.04
CA GLY A 180 -22.36 12.77 12.08
C GLY A 180 -21.79 13.05 13.45
N THR A 181 -21.70 12.04 14.29
CA THR A 181 -21.24 12.14 15.68
C THR A 181 -20.24 11.03 16.01
N LEU A 182 -18.99 11.40 16.19
CA LEU A 182 -17.92 10.44 16.50
C LEU A 182 -18.17 9.72 17.82
N ASN A 183 -18.08 8.39 17.82
CA ASN A 183 -18.21 7.53 19.00
C ASN A 183 -19.58 7.57 19.70
N ASP A 184 -20.64 8.01 19.02
CA ASP A 184 -22.00 7.99 19.55
C ASP A 184 -22.89 6.98 18.81
N PRO A 185 -23.16 5.80 19.39
CA PRO A 185 -23.98 4.79 18.73
C PRO A 185 -25.51 5.06 18.84
N SER A 186 -25.93 6.22 19.33
CA SER A 186 -27.34 6.57 19.46
C SER A 186 -27.95 7.14 18.19
N ASP A 187 -27.13 7.55 17.23
CA ASP A 187 -27.54 8.04 15.92
C ASP A 187 -26.91 7.23 14.76
N LYS A 188 -27.09 7.70 13.56
CA LYS A 188 -26.42 7.19 12.36
C LYS A 188 -25.72 8.31 11.65
N ASP A 189 -24.44 8.11 11.45
CA ASP A 189 -23.59 8.98 10.67
C ASP A 189 -23.84 8.80 9.16
N LYS A 190 -23.30 9.68 8.36
CA LYS A 190 -23.29 9.53 6.91
C LYS A 190 -21.90 9.14 6.40
N SER A 191 -20.89 9.84 6.89
CA SER A 191 -19.52 9.69 6.43
C SER A 191 -18.55 10.39 7.37
N TRP A 192 -17.29 10.07 7.17
CA TRP A 192 -16.22 10.98 7.54
C TRP A 192 -15.37 11.28 6.31
N SER A 193 -14.67 12.37 6.34
CA SER A 193 -13.76 12.78 5.28
C SER A 193 -12.45 13.25 5.86
N ILE A 194 -11.40 13.10 5.08
CA ILE A 194 -10.06 13.48 5.48
C ILE A 194 -9.38 14.22 4.34
N GLU A 195 -8.67 15.27 4.68
CA GLU A 195 -7.75 15.96 3.80
C GLU A 195 -6.33 15.83 4.35
N ILE A 196 -5.40 15.50 3.47
CA ILE A 196 -3.99 15.27 3.82
C ILE A 196 -3.12 16.05 2.85
N ALA A 197 -2.12 16.78 3.39
CA ALA A 197 -1.09 17.43 2.59
C ALA A 197 0.30 16.89 2.97
N VAL A 198 0.92 16.22 2.02
CA VAL A 198 2.28 15.65 2.16
C VAL A 198 3.27 16.58 1.48
N PRO A 199 4.20 17.23 2.22
CA PRO A 199 5.16 18.13 1.61
C PRO A 199 6.20 17.38 0.76
N TRP A 200 6.59 17.92 -0.40
CA TRP A 200 7.57 17.25 -1.28
C TRP A 200 8.88 16.91 -0.58
N ARG A 201 9.29 17.69 0.41
CA ARG A 201 10.48 17.44 1.23
C ARG A 201 10.43 16.13 2.04
N ALA A 202 9.25 15.50 2.16
CA ALA A 202 9.09 14.21 2.83
C ALA A 202 9.72 13.06 2.02
N PHE A 203 9.76 13.19 0.69
CA PHE A 203 10.20 12.12 -0.21
C PHE A 203 11.72 12.11 -0.40
N ILE A 204 12.45 11.85 0.68
CA ILE A 204 13.91 11.90 0.72
C ILE A 204 14.62 10.74 0.02
N SER A 205 13.90 9.64 -0.21
CA SER A 205 14.49 8.40 -0.75
C SER A 205 14.75 8.43 -2.25
N ASN A 206 14.18 9.41 -2.99
CA ASN A 206 14.14 9.39 -4.46
C ASN A 206 15.23 10.22 -5.13
N TYR A 207 16.28 10.63 -4.42
CA TYR A 207 17.29 11.56 -4.96
C TYR A 207 16.73 12.93 -5.39
N ARG A 208 15.43 13.17 -5.22
CA ARG A 208 14.73 14.42 -5.48
C ARG A 208 14.47 15.14 -4.17
N SER A 209 15.49 15.73 -3.60
CA SER A 209 15.29 16.54 -2.41
C SER A 209 14.42 17.76 -2.75
N ASN A 210 13.21 17.82 -2.18
CA ASN A 210 12.33 18.98 -2.17
C ASN A 210 11.70 19.43 -3.50
N SER A 211 11.69 18.60 -4.54
CA SER A 211 11.12 19.00 -5.84
C SER A 211 9.79 18.31 -6.11
N PRO A 212 8.78 19.05 -6.61
CA PRO A 212 7.57 18.43 -7.11
C PRO A 212 7.84 17.54 -8.32
N PRO A 213 6.90 16.66 -8.70
CA PRO A 213 7.04 15.79 -9.87
C PRO A 213 7.08 16.59 -11.18
N GLU A 214 7.72 16.02 -12.19
CA GLU A 214 7.76 16.58 -13.54
C GLU A 214 6.49 16.23 -14.34
N GLU A 215 6.23 16.98 -15.42
CA GLU A 215 5.13 16.70 -16.35
C GLU A 215 5.18 15.27 -16.89
N GLY A 216 4.15 14.50 -16.63
CA GLY A 216 4.00 13.10 -17.07
C GLY A 216 4.74 12.09 -16.23
N GLU A 217 5.35 12.47 -15.12
CA GLU A 217 5.94 11.56 -14.15
C GLU A 217 4.86 10.67 -13.53
N GLN A 218 5.21 9.42 -13.23
CA GLN A 218 4.28 8.43 -12.70
C GLN A 218 4.81 7.81 -11.42
N TRP A 219 3.99 7.80 -10.38
CA TRP A 219 4.26 7.16 -9.10
C TRP A 219 3.35 5.97 -8.87
N LYS A 220 3.80 5.03 -8.05
CA LYS A 220 2.96 4.00 -7.46
C LYS A 220 2.28 4.55 -6.22
N VAL A 221 0.96 4.54 -6.23
CA VAL A 221 0.14 5.03 -5.12
C VAL A 221 -0.98 4.04 -4.87
N ASN A 222 -1.28 3.75 -3.63
CA ASN A 222 -2.51 3.06 -3.30
C ASN A 222 -3.12 3.62 -2.03
N PHE A 223 -4.37 3.27 -1.82
CA PHE A 223 -5.13 3.62 -0.65
C PHE A 223 -5.77 2.37 -0.09
N SER A 224 -5.88 2.32 1.23
CA SER A 224 -6.66 1.32 1.93
C SER A 224 -7.62 2.00 2.91
N ARG A 225 -8.71 1.33 3.17
CA ARG A 225 -9.60 1.56 4.30
C ARG A 225 -9.68 0.27 5.06
N VAL A 226 -9.21 0.26 6.29
CA VAL A 226 -9.51 -0.84 7.21
C VAL A 226 -10.87 -0.61 7.82
N HIS A 227 -11.74 -1.59 7.72
CA HIS A 227 -13.08 -1.53 8.26
C HIS A 227 -13.37 -2.71 9.19
N TRP A 228 -13.66 -2.40 10.44
CA TRP A 228 -14.06 -3.38 11.46
C TRP A 228 -15.56 -3.32 11.66
N GLU A 229 -16.21 -4.48 11.63
CA GLU A 229 -17.60 -4.57 12.07
C GLU A 229 -17.70 -4.39 13.58
N THR A 230 -18.72 -3.67 14.01
CA THR A 230 -18.95 -3.40 15.43
C THR A 230 -20.38 -3.74 15.83
N ASP A 231 -20.53 -4.20 17.08
CA ASP A 231 -21.80 -4.28 17.81
C ASP A 231 -21.92 -3.09 18.77
N ILE A 232 -23.15 -2.76 19.16
CA ILE A 232 -23.42 -1.76 20.20
C ILE A 232 -23.66 -2.50 21.52
N VAL A 233 -22.70 -2.39 22.45
CA VAL A 233 -22.77 -3.02 23.76
C VAL A 233 -22.68 -1.96 24.85
N ASN A 234 -23.74 -1.85 25.67
CA ASN A 234 -23.82 -0.84 26.74
C ASN A 234 -23.59 0.60 26.24
N GLY A 235 -24.11 0.94 25.05
CA GLY A 235 -23.96 2.27 24.46
C GLY A 235 -22.56 2.60 23.96
N LYS A 236 -21.76 1.61 23.60
CA LYS A 236 -20.43 1.76 23.00
C LYS A 236 -20.24 0.82 21.84
N TYR A 237 -19.48 1.23 20.86
CA TYR A 237 -19.01 0.36 19.78
C TYR A 237 -18.03 -0.67 20.33
N VAL A 238 -18.24 -1.94 19.98
CA VAL A 238 -17.36 -3.05 20.32
C VAL A 238 -17.16 -3.87 19.07
N LYS A 239 -15.91 -4.09 18.67
CA LYS A 239 -15.61 -4.91 17.48
C LYS A 239 -16.24 -6.30 17.62
N THR A 240 -16.80 -6.78 16.53
CA THR A 240 -17.23 -8.17 16.43
C THR A 240 -16.00 -9.10 16.42
N ASN A 241 -16.22 -10.40 16.56
CA ASN A 241 -15.13 -11.38 16.49
C ASN A 241 -14.88 -11.84 15.04
N THR A 242 -15.01 -10.92 14.06
CA THR A 242 -14.69 -11.12 12.66
C THR A 242 -13.37 -10.44 12.31
N PRO A 243 -12.61 -10.94 11.31
CA PRO A 243 -11.50 -10.21 10.75
C PRO A 243 -11.96 -8.86 10.17
N GLU A 244 -11.06 -7.91 10.10
CA GLU A 244 -11.26 -6.66 9.39
C GLU A 244 -11.43 -6.87 7.88
N PHE A 245 -12.13 -5.93 7.25
CA PHE A 245 -12.11 -5.77 5.81
C PHE A 245 -10.99 -4.81 5.41
N ASN A 246 -10.30 -5.16 4.33
CA ASN A 246 -9.31 -4.30 3.69
C ASN A 246 -9.85 -3.89 2.32
N TRP A 247 -10.38 -2.66 2.23
CA TRP A 247 -10.91 -2.12 0.99
C TRP A 247 -9.94 -1.13 0.39
N VAL A 248 -9.58 -1.32 -0.87
CA VAL A 248 -8.47 -0.62 -1.51
C VAL A 248 -8.88 -0.01 -2.85
N TRP A 249 -8.16 1.02 -3.29
CA TRP A 249 -8.34 1.58 -4.61
C TRP A 249 -7.87 0.62 -5.70
N SER A 250 -6.63 0.13 -5.63
CA SER A 250 -6.07 -0.82 -6.60
C SER A 250 -5.89 -2.19 -5.96
N PRO A 251 -6.65 -3.23 -6.37
CA PRO A 251 -6.63 -4.53 -5.70
C PRO A 251 -5.30 -5.26 -5.87
N GLN A 252 -4.93 -6.03 -4.84
CA GLN A 252 -3.68 -6.78 -4.77
C GLN A 252 -3.83 -8.26 -5.18
N GLY A 253 -5.06 -8.79 -5.14
CA GLY A 253 -5.35 -10.22 -5.38
C GLY A 253 -4.93 -11.15 -4.25
N LEU A 254 -4.53 -10.60 -3.12
CA LEU A 254 -4.16 -11.25 -1.85
C LEU A 254 -4.47 -10.29 -0.70
N ILE A 255 -4.70 -10.83 0.49
CA ILE A 255 -4.81 -10.02 1.71
C ILE A 255 -3.40 -9.56 2.12
N TYR A 256 -2.86 -8.60 1.40
CA TYR A 256 -1.55 -8.03 1.70
C TYR A 256 -1.32 -6.70 0.99
N MET A 257 -1.25 -5.62 1.76
CA MET A 257 -1.15 -4.27 1.18
C MET A 257 0.25 -3.93 0.66
N HIS A 258 1.30 -4.46 1.29
CA HIS A 258 2.70 -4.18 0.97
C HIS A 258 3.18 -4.90 -0.29
N MET A 259 2.52 -4.60 -1.42
CA MET A 259 2.87 -5.11 -2.75
C MET A 259 2.90 -3.96 -3.76
N PRO A 260 3.92 -3.07 -3.69
CA PRO A 260 3.96 -1.86 -4.50
C PRO A 260 3.84 -2.11 -6.02
N ASP A 261 4.24 -3.30 -6.47
CA ASP A 261 4.13 -3.69 -7.87
C ASP A 261 2.68 -3.74 -8.42
N LEU A 262 1.65 -3.81 -7.54
CA LEU A 262 0.24 -3.77 -7.92
C LEU A 262 -0.49 -2.49 -7.52
N TRP A 263 0.15 -1.57 -6.82
CA TRP A 263 -0.45 -0.29 -6.51
C TRP A 263 -0.83 0.46 -7.78
N GLY A 264 -1.80 1.34 -7.68
CA GLY A 264 -2.23 2.18 -8.77
C GLY A 264 -1.12 3.07 -9.33
N LEU A 265 -1.33 3.61 -10.49
CA LEU A 265 -0.42 4.51 -11.17
C LEU A 265 -1.01 5.92 -11.17
N VAL A 266 -0.31 6.86 -10.57
CA VAL A 266 -0.66 8.28 -10.57
C VAL A 266 0.29 9.02 -11.50
N GLN A 267 -0.26 9.62 -12.56
CA GLN A 267 0.48 10.47 -13.50
C GLN A 267 0.28 11.93 -13.14
N PHE A 268 1.36 12.65 -12.93
CA PHE A 268 1.32 14.08 -12.65
C PHE A 268 1.28 14.91 -13.93
N THR A 269 0.55 16.03 -13.86
CA THR A 269 0.52 17.04 -14.91
C THR A 269 0.52 18.44 -14.33
N GLU A 270 1.25 19.36 -14.95
CA GLU A 270 1.28 20.79 -14.57
C GLU A 270 0.01 21.55 -14.98
N LEU A 271 -0.88 20.91 -15.75
CA LEU A 271 -2.13 21.52 -16.16
C LEU A 271 -3.15 21.53 -15.01
N PRO A 272 -3.99 22.57 -14.91
CA PRO A 272 -5.07 22.61 -13.95
C PRO A 272 -6.24 21.72 -14.34
N PRO A 273 -7.04 21.20 -13.39
CA PRO A 273 -8.12 20.25 -13.68
C PRO A 273 -9.29 20.86 -14.46
N GLU A 274 -9.55 22.15 -14.35
CA GLU A 274 -10.78 22.80 -14.83
C GLU A 274 -10.95 22.76 -16.36
N ASN A 275 -9.85 22.79 -17.10
CA ASN A 275 -9.88 22.91 -18.57
C ASN A 275 -9.04 21.85 -19.30
N SER A 276 -8.64 20.79 -18.58
CA SER A 276 -7.65 19.87 -19.08
C SER A 276 -8.20 18.46 -19.18
N GLN A 277 -8.00 17.83 -20.33
CA GLN A 277 -8.23 16.40 -20.52
C GLN A 277 -6.90 15.73 -20.85
N VAL A 278 -6.13 15.46 -19.80
CA VAL A 278 -4.86 14.77 -19.94
C VAL A 278 -5.10 13.27 -20.05
N GLN A 279 -4.54 12.65 -21.10
CA GLN A 279 -4.59 11.21 -21.27
C GLN A 279 -3.51 10.55 -20.42
N PHE A 280 -3.88 9.50 -19.68
CA PHE A 280 -2.89 8.67 -18.99
C PHE A 280 -1.98 7.98 -20.02
N ARG A 281 -0.66 8.06 -19.82
CA ARG A 281 0.34 7.46 -20.71
C ARG A 281 0.67 6.05 -20.24
N GLU A 282 0.27 5.05 -21.01
CA GLU A 282 0.65 3.66 -20.76
C GLU A 282 2.17 3.48 -20.89
N SER A 283 2.76 2.85 -19.87
CA SER A 283 4.19 2.51 -19.87
C SER A 283 4.40 1.00 -19.90
N ASN A 284 5.19 0.52 -20.89
CA ASN A 284 5.66 -0.88 -20.85
C ASN A 284 6.75 -1.10 -19.79
N LEU A 285 7.40 -0.04 -19.33
CA LEU A 285 8.39 -0.13 -18.25
C LEU A 285 7.77 -0.71 -16.97
N ASP A 286 6.59 -0.23 -16.60
CA ASP A 286 5.88 -0.73 -15.45
C ASP A 286 5.46 -2.20 -15.60
N LYS A 287 5.00 -2.60 -16.79
CA LYS A 287 4.73 -4.02 -17.11
C LYS A 287 5.98 -4.90 -17.03
N ILE A 288 7.13 -4.36 -17.39
CA ILE A 288 8.42 -5.07 -17.29
C ILE A 288 8.84 -5.20 -15.83
N LYS A 289 8.75 -4.12 -15.05
CA LYS A 289 9.00 -4.15 -13.61
C LYS A 289 8.12 -5.22 -12.92
N TRP A 290 6.82 -5.21 -13.21
CA TRP A 290 5.91 -6.22 -12.68
C TRP A 290 6.27 -7.66 -13.10
N ALA A 291 6.64 -7.88 -14.38
CA ALA A 291 7.03 -9.19 -14.85
C ALA A 291 8.31 -9.72 -14.16
N LEU A 292 9.25 -8.83 -13.87
CA LEU A 292 10.44 -9.15 -13.11
C LEU A 292 10.12 -9.44 -11.62
N ARG A 293 9.11 -8.76 -11.05
CA ARG A 293 8.61 -9.09 -9.70
C ARG A 293 7.97 -10.50 -9.67
N GLN A 294 7.32 -10.96 -10.74
CA GLN A 294 6.86 -12.36 -10.81
C GLN A 294 8.05 -13.33 -10.81
N LEU A 295 9.15 -13.00 -11.50
CA LEU A 295 10.38 -13.78 -11.46
C LEU A 295 10.95 -13.84 -10.03
N TYR A 296 10.94 -12.71 -9.31
CA TYR A 296 11.39 -12.65 -7.91
C TYR A 296 10.61 -13.61 -7.01
N ILE A 297 9.28 -13.62 -7.10
CA ILE A 297 8.43 -14.52 -6.33
C ILE A 297 8.76 -16.00 -6.64
N ARG A 298 8.92 -16.34 -7.93
CA ARG A 298 9.29 -17.69 -8.34
C ARG A 298 10.69 -18.12 -7.89
N GLN A 299 11.65 -17.20 -7.89
CA GLN A 299 13.00 -17.46 -7.36
C GLN A 299 12.98 -17.74 -5.85
N ARG A 300 12.19 -16.98 -5.08
CA ARG A 300 12.01 -17.23 -3.63
C ARG A 300 11.42 -18.62 -3.39
N ASN A 301 10.31 -18.93 -4.06
CA ASN A 301 9.65 -20.24 -3.94
C ASN A 301 10.55 -21.39 -4.38
N TYR A 302 11.36 -21.16 -5.42
CA TYR A 302 12.35 -22.15 -5.88
C TYR A 302 13.47 -22.34 -4.86
N TYR A 303 14.01 -21.25 -4.31
CA TYR A 303 15.06 -21.31 -3.29
C TYR A 303 14.58 -22.02 -2.03
N PHE A 304 13.37 -21.73 -1.59
CA PHE A 304 12.77 -22.41 -0.44
C PHE A 304 12.74 -23.95 -0.59
N LYS A 305 12.43 -24.42 -1.80
CA LYS A 305 12.33 -25.85 -2.08
C LYS A 305 13.68 -26.53 -2.37
N ASN A 306 14.68 -25.81 -2.86
CA ASN A 306 15.89 -26.36 -3.43
C ASN A 306 17.18 -25.84 -2.77
N GLU A 307 17.10 -24.91 -1.83
CA GLU A 307 18.21 -24.23 -1.13
C GLU A 307 19.23 -23.57 -2.08
N LYS A 308 18.81 -23.25 -3.30
CA LYS A 308 19.62 -22.59 -4.34
C LYS A 308 18.74 -21.80 -5.30
N TYR A 309 19.32 -20.77 -5.90
CA TYR A 309 18.71 -20.04 -7.02
C TYR A 309 18.94 -20.76 -8.36
N THR A 310 18.18 -20.39 -9.40
CA THR A 310 18.32 -20.97 -10.73
C THR A 310 18.29 -19.92 -11.84
N ALA A 311 19.12 -20.12 -12.87
CA ALA A 311 19.04 -19.33 -14.10
C ALA A 311 18.02 -19.92 -15.11
N SER A 312 17.41 -21.06 -14.81
CA SER A 312 16.47 -21.75 -15.70
C SER A 312 15.07 -21.15 -15.59
N ILE A 313 14.66 -20.40 -16.58
CA ILE A 313 13.28 -19.85 -16.69
C ILE A 313 12.23 -20.98 -16.74
N GLN A 314 12.61 -22.17 -17.18
CA GLN A 314 11.75 -23.36 -17.19
C GLN A 314 11.52 -23.91 -15.78
N ALA A 315 12.59 -23.96 -14.96
CA ALA A 315 12.50 -24.42 -13.57
C ALA A 315 11.67 -23.46 -12.70
N LEU A 316 11.57 -22.20 -13.12
CA LEU A 316 10.74 -21.18 -12.48
C LEU A 316 9.29 -21.14 -13.00
N ASP A 317 8.95 -22.01 -13.95
CA ASP A 317 7.63 -22.03 -14.63
C ASP A 317 7.23 -20.69 -15.25
N LEU A 318 8.20 -19.99 -15.83
CA LEU A 318 8.02 -18.67 -16.46
C LEU A 318 8.45 -18.65 -17.93
N ARG A 319 8.17 -19.74 -18.68
CA ARG A 319 8.47 -19.78 -20.12
C ARG A 319 7.72 -18.73 -20.93
N LYS A 320 6.49 -18.42 -20.51
CA LYS A 320 5.69 -17.34 -21.10
C LYS A 320 5.90 -16.05 -20.32
N ALA A 321 5.96 -14.94 -21.05
CA ALA A 321 6.00 -13.64 -20.42
C ALA A 321 4.78 -13.40 -19.53
N PRO A 322 4.96 -12.92 -18.28
CA PRO A 322 3.84 -12.60 -17.39
C PRO A 322 2.93 -11.49 -17.95
N ALA A 323 3.47 -10.57 -18.75
CA ALA A 323 2.72 -9.53 -19.43
C ALA A 323 2.92 -9.59 -20.96
N LYS A 324 1.93 -9.08 -21.70
CA LYS A 324 2.01 -8.96 -23.17
C LYS A 324 2.84 -7.74 -23.57
N GLY A 325 3.55 -7.84 -24.69
CA GLY A 325 4.25 -6.71 -25.32
C GLY A 325 5.58 -6.35 -24.68
N ILE A 326 6.14 -7.22 -23.85
CA ILE A 326 7.47 -7.05 -23.24
C ILE A 326 8.47 -8.04 -23.83
N PRO A 327 9.78 -7.71 -23.84
CA PRO A 327 10.82 -8.68 -24.17
C PRO A 327 10.88 -9.79 -23.12
N TRP A 328 11.04 -11.05 -23.57
CA TRP A 328 11.09 -12.21 -22.65
C TRP A 328 11.81 -13.38 -23.32
N PRO A 329 12.61 -14.19 -22.62
CA PRO A 329 12.87 -14.17 -21.19
C PRO A 329 13.95 -13.17 -20.76
N PRO A 330 14.06 -12.84 -19.46
CA PRO A 330 15.14 -12.04 -18.92
C PRO A 330 16.48 -12.81 -18.92
N LYS A 331 17.58 -12.04 -18.95
CA LYS A 331 18.90 -12.59 -18.62
C LYS A 331 18.98 -12.78 -17.11
N ILE A 332 19.20 -14.00 -16.64
CA ILE A 332 19.34 -14.33 -15.21
C ILE A 332 20.79 -14.69 -14.93
N VAL A 333 21.39 -14.06 -13.94
CA VAL A 333 22.74 -14.34 -13.42
C VAL A 333 22.59 -14.82 -11.98
N VAL A 334 23.13 -15.97 -11.66
CA VAL A 334 23.07 -16.58 -10.32
C VAL A 334 24.46 -16.65 -9.73
N THR A 335 24.57 -16.32 -8.46
CA THR A 335 25.77 -16.49 -7.62
C THR A 335 25.44 -17.41 -6.44
N PRO A 336 26.43 -17.88 -5.67
CA PRO A 336 26.16 -18.71 -4.47
C PRO A 336 25.24 -18.01 -3.44
N SER A 337 25.31 -16.68 -3.33
CA SER A 337 24.59 -15.89 -2.31
C SER A 337 23.40 -15.10 -2.85
N GLY A 338 23.14 -15.14 -4.16
CA GLY A 338 22.08 -14.32 -4.73
C GLY A 338 21.88 -14.49 -6.23
N TRP A 339 21.08 -13.61 -6.80
CA TRP A 339 20.82 -13.56 -8.23
C TRP A 339 20.42 -12.14 -8.64
N GLU A 340 20.55 -11.90 -9.92
CA GLU A 340 20.06 -10.69 -10.61
C GLU A 340 19.42 -11.12 -11.94
N ALA A 341 18.37 -10.42 -12.35
CA ALA A 341 17.82 -10.61 -13.68
C ALA A 341 17.58 -9.26 -14.37
N SER A 342 17.70 -9.24 -15.69
CA SER A 342 17.53 -8.00 -16.45
C SER A 342 16.85 -8.21 -17.79
N LEU A 343 16.14 -7.18 -18.24
CA LEU A 343 15.54 -7.02 -19.57
C LEU A 343 15.97 -5.70 -20.16
N ASN A 344 16.24 -5.68 -21.47
CA ASN A 344 16.48 -4.43 -22.19
C ASN A 344 15.16 -3.97 -22.83
N TRP A 345 14.83 -2.71 -22.69
CA TRP A 345 13.67 -2.07 -23.28
C TRP A 345 14.03 -0.68 -23.77
N ASN A 346 13.95 -0.47 -25.08
CA ASN A 346 14.50 0.72 -25.73
C ASN A 346 15.97 0.92 -25.30
N ASP A 347 16.34 2.10 -24.87
CA ASP A 347 17.69 2.43 -24.41
C ASP A 347 17.91 2.19 -22.92
N GLN A 348 16.96 1.55 -22.24
CA GLN A 348 17.02 1.27 -20.80
C GLN A 348 17.22 -0.22 -20.52
N LYS A 349 17.93 -0.50 -19.43
CA LYS A 349 18.05 -1.84 -18.85
C LYS A 349 17.26 -1.89 -17.57
N VAL A 350 16.23 -2.75 -17.50
CA VAL A 350 15.43 -2.96 -16.29
C VAL A 350 15.99 -4.13 -15.54
N ILE A 351 16.26 -3.94 -14.26
CA ILE A 351 17.00 -4.89 -13.40
C ILE A 351 16.15 -5.21 -12.18
N ILE A 352 16.23 -6.47 -11.74
CA ILE A 352 15.73 -6.93 -10.44
C ILE A 352 16.78 -7.74 -9.72
N ARG A 353 16.88 -7.60 -8.40
CA ARG A 353 17.80 -8.36 -7.55
C ARG A 353 17.06 -9.30 -6.60
N LYS A 354 17.86 -10.12 -5.90
CA LYS A 354 17.35 -11.08 -4.92
C LYS A 354 16.56 -10.45 -3.77
N ASP A 355 16.81 -9.18 -3.44
CA ASP A 355 16.10 -8.41 -2.42
C ASP A 355 14.74 -7.87 -2.89
N GLY A 356 14.39 -8.11 -4.15
CA GLY A 356 13.13 -7.67 -4.73
C GLY A 356 13.17 -6.28 -5.35
N LYS A 357 14.24 -5.48 -5.14
CA LYS A 357 14.36 -4.15 -5.75
C LYS A 357 14.36 -4.26 -7.28
N VAL A 358 13.52 -3.44 -7.93
CA VAL A 358 13.38 -3.40 -9.39
C VAL A 358 13.48 -1.97 -9.91
N TRP A 359 14.45 -1.69 -10.79
CA TRP A 359 14.67 -0.34 -11.33
C TRP A 359 15.10 -0.37 -12.80
N ALA A 360 15.11 0.80 -13.42
CA ALA A 360 15.66 1.00 -14.77
C ALA A 360 16.91 1.89 -14.71
N GLU A 361 17.90 1.59 -15.58
CA GLU A 361 19.14 2.38 -15.78
C GLU A 361 19.43 2.58 -17.27
#